data_6b62f7b12416105c63004ee101efa8bd
#
_entry.id   6b62f7b12416105c63004ee101efa8bd
#
_cell.length_a   1.000
_cell.length_b   1.000
_cell.length_c   1.000
_cell.angle_alpha   90.00
_cell.angle_beta   90.00
_cell.angle_gamma   90.00
#
_symmetry.space_group_name_H-M   'P 1'
#
loop_
_entity.id
_entity.type
_entity.pdbx_description
1 polymer ?
#
loop_
_entity_poly.entity_id
_entity_poly.type
_entity_poly.pdbx_seq_one_letter_code
_entity_poly.pdbx_strand_id
1 'polypeptide(L)'
;MLRASQTVVLSYDGPMKAAQRHIDLEVNLARSEAALRRTPPDARLQITALPNIAQMQLALINSDFQTGPLSAEVMKAVIAKPAYWAFCWGSGLALARWLLQNPAVVAGKRIADVGCGCGIGAIAAKMAGAAEVIACDNDQDALINAQANAALNHVSLAFCDDVANLDSDFDLILMADVLYDKSNYPLLSTAKSLAHSIIVADSRVRSIDDPDFVVFHTSEALTYPNLGEFDEFRDVRFFRAS
;
A
#
# COMPACT_ATOMS: atom_id res chain seq x y z
N MET A 1 5.20 -19.22 -25.20
CA MET A 1 4.26 -18.13 -25.51
C MET A 1 4.21 -17.24 -24.26
N LEU A 2 4.99 -16.16 -24.29
CA LEU A 2 5.06 -15.17 -23.21
C LEU A 2 3.77 -14.35 -23.28
N ARG A 3 2.97 -14.36 -22.21
CA ARG A 3 1.88 -13.39 -22.03
C ARG A 3 2.54 -12.07 -21.66
N ALA A 4 2.45 -11.09 -22.54
CA ALA A 4 2.78 -9.72 -22.21
C ALA A 4 1.81 -9.25 -21.11
N SER A 5 2.32 -8.97 -19.90
CA SER A 5 1.56 -8.26 -18.89
C SER A 5 1.38 -6.83 -19.37
N GLN A 6 0.15 -6.38 -19.46
CA GLN A 6 -0.17 -5.01 -19.88
C GLN A 6 -0.22 -4.14 -18.63
N THR A 7 0.69 -3.19 -18.52
CA THR A 7 0.53 -2.06 -17.60
C THR A 7 -0.71 -1.28 -18.03
N VAL A 8 -1.78 -1.33 -17.25
CA VAL A 8 -3.02 -0.62 -17.55
C VAL A 8 -2.91 0.79 -17.00
N VAL A 9 -2.59 1.75 -17.85
CA VAL A 9 -2.64 3.18 -17.52
C VAL A 9 -4.06 3.69 -17.71
N LEU A 10 -4.78 3.93 -16.64
CA LEU A 10 -6.10 4.57 -16.66
C LEU A 10 -5.93 6.08 -16.47
N SER A 11 -5.84 6.85 -17.56
CA SER A 11 -5.89 8.32 -17.53
C SER A 11 -7.33 8.81 -17.70
N TYR A 12 -7.84 9.61 -16.77
CA TYR A 12 -9.23 10.05 -16.76
C TYR A 12 -9.39 11.58 -16.68
N ASP A 13 -9.95 12.20 -17.72
CA ASP A 13 -10.38 13.61 -17.74
C ASP A 13 -11.73 13.82 -18.47
N GLY A 14 -12.73 14.46 -17.78
CA GLY A 14 -14.02 14.88 -18.35
C GLY A 14 -15.27 14.29 -17.64
N PRO A 15 -16.49 14.86 -17.85
CA PRO A 15 -17.73 14.51 -17.10
C PRO A 15 -18.25 13.08 -17.35
N MET A 16 -18.13 12.53 -18.57
CA MET A 16 -18.46 11.10 -18.82
C MET A 16 -17.54 10.17 -18.00
N LYS A 17 -16.35 10.61 -17.70
CA LYS A 17 -15.35 9.91 -16.91
C LYS A 17 -15.65 9.95 -15.40
N ALA A 18 -16.43 10.93 -14.91
CA ALA A 18 -16.87 10.97 -13.51
C ALA A 18 -17.88 9.87 -13.20
N ALA A 19 -18.84 9.63 -14.10
CA ALA A 19 -19.79 8.53 -13.95
C ALA A 19 -19.10 7.16 -14.04
N GLN A 20 -18.15 7.00 -14.98
CA GLN A 20 -17.37 5.76 -15.09
C GLN A 20 -16.52 5.52 -13.85
N ARG A 21 -15.84 6.54 -13.31
CA ARG A 21 -15.07 6.44 -12.05
C ARG A 21 -15.95 6.01 -10.87
N HIS A 22 -17.17 6.50 -10.79
CA HIS A 22 -18.10 6.12 -9.72
C HIS A 22 -18.49 4.65 -9.83
N ILE A 23 -18.81 4.17 -11.05
CA ILE A 23 -19.11 2.76 -11.30
C ILE A 23 -17.91 1.88 -10.98
N ASP A 24 -16.71 2.26 -11.42
CA ASP A 24 -15.48 1.51 -11.15
C ASP A 24 -15.16 1.45 -9.64
N LEU A 25 -15.40 2.53 -8.91
CA LEU A 25 -15.27 2.57 -7.46
C LEU A 25 -16.21 1.58 -6.78
N GLU A 26 -17.52 1.63 -7.09
CA GLU A 26 -18.50 0.73 -6.49
C GLU A 26 -18.19 -0.74 -6.80
N VAL A 27 -17.81 -1.04 -8.04
CA VAL A 27 -17.43 -2.39 -8.46
C VAL A 27 -16.19 -2.87 -7.69
N ASN A 28 -15.16 -2.04 -7.57
CA ASN A 28 -13.94 -2.43 -6.87
C ASN A 28 -14.16 -2.57 -5.35
N LEU A 29 -14.98 -1.71 -4.74
CA LEU A 29 -15.37 -1.86 -3.32
C LEU A 29 -16.12 -3.18 -3.09
N ALA A 30 -17.09 -3.50 -3.95
CA ALA A 30 -17.85 -4.75 -3.83
C ALA A 30 -16.95 -5.99 -4.01
N ARG A 31 -15.98 -5.94 -4.95
CA ARG A 31 -15.00 -7.03 -5.16
C ARG A 31 -14.06 -7.17 -3.96
N SER A 32 -13.57 -6.06 -3.42
CA SER A 32 -12.71 -6.06 -2.22
C SER A 32 -13.46 -6.61 -1.01
N GLU A 33 -14.72 -6.21 -0.79
CA GLU A 33 -15.51 -6.76 0.31
C GLU A 33 -15.79 -8.25 0.13
N ALA A 34 -16.10 -8.69 -1.07
CA ALA A 34 -16.25 -10.11 -1.37
C ALA A 34 -14.95 -10.90 -1.15
N ALA A 35 -13.80 -10.29 -1.45
CA ALA A 35 -12.49 -10.88 -1.18
C ALA A 35 -12.20 -10.98 0.33
N LEU A 36 -12.48 -9.93 1.09
CA LEU A 36 -12.31 -9.90 2.55
C LEU A 36 -13.15 -10.99 3.24
N ARG A 37 -14.40 -11.14 2.84
CA ARG A 37 -15.32 -12.14 3.42
C ARG A 37 -14.98 -13.59 3.12
N ARG A 38 -14.02 -13.85 2.22
CA ARG A 38 -13.53 -15.22 1.98
C ARG A 38 -12.72 -15.76 3.15
N THR A 39 -12.15 -14.89 3.97
CA THR A 39 -11.35 -15.27 5.14
C THR A 39 -12.12 -15.06 6.43
N PRO A 40 -12.35 -13.82 6.95
CA PRO A 40 -13.27 -13.60 8.05
C PRO A 40 -14.67 -13.26 7.52
N PRO A 41 -15.65 -14.20 7.55
CA PRO A 41 -16.98 -14.00 6.94
C PRO A 41 -17.76 -12.79 7.47
N ASP A 42 -17.53 -12.43 8.74
CA ASP A 42 -18.20 -11.32 9.42
C ASP A 42 -17.51 -9.96 9.18
N ALA A 43 -16.36 -9.97 8.50
CA ALA A 43 -15.67 -8.74 8.16
C ALA A 43 -16.38 -8.01 7.02
N ARG A 44 -16.31 -6.70 7.06
CA ARG A 44 -16.79 -5.81 6.01
C ARG A 44 -15.82 -4.66 5.80
N LEU A 45 -15.84 -4.07 4.62
CA LEU A 45 -15.08 -2.86 4.36
C LEU A 45 -15.86 -1.64 4.89
N GLN A 46 -15.13 -0.73 5.50
CA GLN A 46 -15.60 0.56 5.96
C GLN A 46 -14.73 1.65 5.38
N ILE A 47 -15.35 2.63 4.70
CA ILE A 47 -14.65 3.84 4.27
C ILE A 47 -14.40 4.67 5.52
N THR A 48 -13.13 4.94 5.79
CA THR A 48 -12.70 5.58 7.02
C THR A 48 -11.65 6.66 6.77
N ALA A 49 -11.74 7.77 7.50
CA ALA A 49 -10.70 8.78 7.52
C ALA A 49 -9.52 8.28 8.37
N LEU A 50 -8.31 8.65 7.97
CA LEU A 50 -7.11 8.20 8.65
C LEU A 50 -6.71 9.15 9.77
N PRO A 51 -6.12 8.64 10.88
CA PRO A 51 -5.60 9.47 11.94
C PRO A 51 -4.46 10.37 11.40
N ASN A 52 -4.59 11.68 11.63
CA ASN A 52 -3.61 12.70 11.22
C ASN A 52 -3.42 12.87 9.70
N ILE A 53 -4.33 12.33 8.86
CA ILE A 53 -4.40 12.59 7.42
C ILE A 53 -5.87 12.84 7.04
N ALA A 54 -6.44 13.95 7.49
CA ALA A 54 -7.87 14.24 7.35
C ALA A 54 -8.37 14.31 5.88
N GLN A 55 -7.47 14.58 4.93
CA GLN A 55 -7.78 14.66 3.50
C GLN A 55 -7.78 13.30 2.79
N MET A 56 -7.46 12.20 3.47
CA MET A 56 -7.39 10.86 2.89
C MET A 56 -8.42 9.92 3.55
N GLN A 57 -9.09 9.14 2.72
CA GLN A 57 -10.00 8.08 3.15
C GLN A 57 -9.59 6.75 2.51
N LEU A 58 -9.72 5.67 3.24
CA LEU A 58 -9.47 4.32 2.74
C LEU A 58 -10.62 3.39 3.09
N ALA A 59 -10.91 2.43 2.21
CA ALA A 59 -11.75 1.29 2.47
C ALA A 59 -10.91 0.21 3.17
N LEU A 60 -11.09 0.07 4.47
CA LEU A 60 -10.38 -0.85 5.34
C LEU A 60 -11.35 -1.77 6.05
N ILE A 61 -10.87 -2.81 6.71
CA ILE A 61 -11.70 -3.65 7.57
C ILE A 61 -12.40 -2.79 8.64
N ASN A 62 -13.63 -3.11 8.96
CA ASN A 62 -14.40 -2.38 9.95
C ASN A 62 -13.73 -2.40 11.35
N SER A 63 -13.71 -1.25 12.00
CA SER A 63 -13.03 -1.07 13.29
C SER A 63 -13.68 -1.81 14.45
N ASP A 64 -14.94 -2.23 14.29
CA ASP A 64 -15.71 -3.04 15.26
C ASP A 64 -15.60 -4.55 14.99
N PHE A 65 -14.72 -4.97 14.07
CA PHE A 65 -14.48 -6.37 13.80
C PHE A 65 -13.96 -7.08 15.07
N GLN A 66 -14.66 -8.16 15.45
CA GLN A 66 -14.32 -8.90 16.65
C GLN A 66 -13.13 -9.83 16.40
N THR A 67 -12.01 -9.56 17.06
CA THR A 67 -10.80 -10.40 17.02
C THR A 67 -10.86 -11.59 18.00
N GLY A 68 -12.05 -11.98 18.46
CA GLY A 68 -12.27 -13.11 19.33
C GLY A 68 -11.83 -14.45 18.71
N PRO A 69 -11.98 -15.57 19.46
CA PRO A 69 -11.53 -16.86 18.94
C PRO A 69 -12.27 -17.21 17.65
N LEU A 70 -11.49 -17.32 16.57
CA LEU A 70 -11.98 -17.75 15.28
C LEU A 70 -12.17 -19.26 15.26
N SER A 71 -13.16 -19.79 14.51
CA SER A 71 -13.24 -21.22 14.26
C SER A 71 -11.98 -21.74 13.58
N ALA A 72 -11.68 -23.02 13.75
CA ALA A 72 -10.50 -23.65 13.12
C ALA A 72 -10.50 -23.49 11.59
N GLU A 73 -11.67 -23.51 10.97
CA GLU A 73 -11.84 -23.33 9.51
C GLU A 73 -11.51 -21.89 9.10
N VAL A 74 -12.05 -20.90 9.81
CA VAL A 74 -11.77 -19.48 9.55
C VAL A 74 -10.30 -19.17 9.81
N MET A 75 -9.72 -19.68 10.92
CA MET A 75 -8.29 -19.52 11.19
C MET A 75 -7.42 -20.09 10.08
N LYS A 76 -7.75 -21.29 9.57
CA LYS A 76 -7.03 -21.90 8.46
C LYS A 76 -7.13 -21.04 7.18
N ALA A 77 -8.30 -20.49 6.89
CA ALA A 77 -8.50 -19.61 5.73
C ALA A 77 -7.68 -18.32 5.85
N VAL A 78 -7.71 -17.68 7.03
CA VAL A 78 -6.92 -16.45 7.31
C VAL A 78 -5.42 -16.72 7.17
N ILE A 79 -4.92 -17.85 7.69
CA ILE A 79 -3.49 -18.20 7.58
C ILE A 79 -3.11 -18.49 6.13
N ALA A 80 -3.98 -19.14 5.36
CA ALA A 80 -3.70 -19.50 3.97
C ALA A 80 -3.68 -18.30 3.01
N LYS A 81 -4.52 -17.30 3.27
CA LYS A 81 -4.58 -16.06 2.47
C LYS A 81 -4.99 -14.88 3.36
N PRO A 82 -4.06 -14.32 4.14
CA PRO A 82 -4.37 -13.19 5.01
C PRO A 82 -4.67 -11.94 4.18
N ALA A 83 -5.74 -11.24 4.52
CA ALA A 83 -6.14 -9.99 3.86
C ALA A 83 -5.33 -8.80 4.40
N TYR A 84 -4.00 -8.80 4.25
CA TYR A 84 -3.13 -7.72 4.73
C TYR A 84 -3.50 -6.35 4.16
N TRP A 85 -4.01 -6.32 2.94
CA TRP A 85 -4.47 -5.12 2.24
C TRP A 85 -5.73 -4.48 2.86
N ALA A 86 -6.43 -5.19 3.74
CA ALA A 86 -7.60 -4.66 4.42
C ALA A 86 -7.25 -3.73 5.60
N PHE A 87 -5.96 -3.52 5.86
CA PHE A 87 -5.43 -2.65 6.92
C PHE A 87 -4.55 -1.55 6.34
N CYS A 88 -4.53 -0.40 7.01
CA CYS A 88 -3.49 0.59 6.85
C CYS A 88 -2.40 0.32 7.89
N TRP A 89 -1.36 -0.40 7.50
CA TRP A 89 -0.26 -0.76 8.41
C TRP A 89 0.49 0.46 8.90
N GLY A 90 1.03 0.37 10.12
CA GLY A 90 1.67 1.52 10.80
C GLY A 90 2.76 2.18 9.99
N SER A 91 3.64 1.41 9.34
CA SER A 91 4.70 1.99 8.53
C SER A 91 4.19 2.67 7.26
N GLY A 92 3.14 2.13 6.65
CA GLY A 92 2.45 2.77 5.52
C GLY A 92 1.79 4.10 5.93
N LEU A 93 1.14 4.13 7.10
CA LEU A 93 0.55 5.35 7.65
C LEU A 93 1.61 6.41 7.97
N ALA A 94 2.73 6.00 8.58
CA ALA A 94 3.85 6.90 8.87
C ALA A 94 4.47 7.47 7.58
N LEU A 95 4.71 6.60 6.58
CA LEU A 95 5.25 6.99 5.28
C LEU A 95 4.35 8.01 4.58
N ALA A 96 3.04 7.74 4.53
CA ALA A 96 2.08 8.64 3.91
C ALA A 96 2.07 10.03 4.57
N ARG A 97 2.06 10.08 5.91
CA ARG A 97 2.16 11.35 6.65
C ARG A 97 3.44 12.10 6.32
N TRP A 98 4.56 11.38 6.30
CA TRP A 98 5.84 11.97 6.03
C TRP A 98 5.94 12.53 4.60
N LEU A 99 5.45 11.79 3.58
CA LEU A 99 5.42 12.23 2.19
C LEU A 99 4.58 13.51 2.01
N LEU A 100 3.41 13.57 2.62
CA LEU A 100 2.53 14.75 2.56
C LEU A 100 3.13 15.97 3.24
N GLN A 101 3.97 15.78 4.27
CA GLN A 101 4.71 16.86 4.95
C GLN A 101 5.99 17.26 4.20
N ASN A 102 6.51 16.37 3.33
CA ASN A 102 7.75 16.57 2.59
C ASN A 102 7.53 16.40 1.05
N PRO A 103 6.61 17.17 0.44
CA PRO A 103 6.23 16.95 -0.96
C PRO A 103 7.39 17.05 -1.94
N ALA A 104 8.43 17.83 -1.64
CA ALA A 104 9.62 17.96 -2.49
C ALA A 104 10.34 16.62 -2.74
N VAL A 105 10.12 15.60 -1.89
CA VAL A 105 10.71 14.27 -2.06
C VAL A 105 10.14 13.57 -3.29
N VAL A 106 8.86 13.80 -3.61
CA VAL A 106 8.12 13.08 -4.65
C VAL A 106 7.62 13.97 -5.79
N ALA A 107 7.55 15.29 -5.60
CA ALA A 107 6.97 16.21 -6.58
C ALA A 107 7.69 16.11 -7.94
N GLY A 108 6.90 15.91 -9.00
CA GLY A 108 7.37 15.79 -10.37
C GLY A 108 8.08 14.48 -10.71
N LYS A 109 8.17 13.53 -9.77
CA LYS A 109 8.92 12.28 -9.92
C LYS A 109 8.06 11.12 -10.41
N ARG A 110 8.72 10.11 -10.99
CA ARG A 110 8.20 8.78 -11.33
C ARG A 110 8.50 7.82 -10.19
N ILE A 111 7.46 7.24 -9.59
CA ILE A 111 7.55 6.49 -8.34
C ILE A 111 6.88 5.12 -8.49
N ALA A 112 7.48 4.09 -7.87
CA ALA A 112 6.79 2.83 -7.61
C ALA A 112 6.61 2.63 -6.10
N ASP A 113 5.42 2.14 -5.69
CA ASP A 113 5.10 1.70 -4.33
C ASP A 113 5.02 0.17 -4.36
N VAL A 114 6.06 -0.51 -3.86
CA VAL A 114 6.22 -1.97 -3.93
C VAL A 114 5.72 -2.62 -2.64
N GLY A 115 4.79 -3.56 -2.78
CA GLY A 115 4.01 -4.09 -1.66
C GLY A 115 2.98 -3.08 -1.20
N CYS A 116 2.24 -2.50 -2.14
CA CYS A 116 1.39 -1.33 -1.89
C CYS A 116 0.20 -1.60 -0.94
N GLY A 117 -0.23 -2.84 -0.77
CA GLY A 117 -1.33 -3.24 0.10
C GLY A 117 -2.61 -2.45 -0.17
N CYS A 118 -3.06 -1.63 0.79
CA CYS A 118 -4.21 -0.74 0.62
C CYS A 118 -3.95 0.47 -0.28
N GLY A 119 -2.73 0.65 -0.79
CA GLY A 119 -2.32 1.72 -1.69
C GLY A 119 -1.99 3.06 -1.02
N ILE A 120 -1.87 3.10 0.31
CA ILE A 120 -1.70 4.36 1.05
C ILE A 120 -0.43 5.12 0.64
N GLY A 121 0.70 4.43 0.44
CA GLY A 121 1.97 5.03 0.02
C GLY A 121 1.86 5.67 -1.36
N ALA A 122 1.33 4.92 -2.33
CA ALA A 122 1.09 5.38 -3.70
C ALA A 122 0.14 6.59 -3.75
N ILE A 123 -0.98 6.54 -3.00
CA ILE A 123 -1.96 7.63 -2.92
C ILE A 123 -1.30 8.87 -2.33
N ALA A 124 -0.56 8.74 -1.22
CA ALA A 124 0.13 9.85 -0.59
C ALA A 124 1.18 10.48 -1.52
N ALA A 125 1.98 9.66 -2.22
CA ALA A 125 2.94 10.14 -3.20
C ALA A 125 2.26 10.95 -4.33
N LYS A 126 1.13 10.44 -4.85
CA LYS A 126 0.37 11.14 -5.88
C LYS A 126 -0.23 12.45 -5.38
N MET A 127 -0.81 12.48 -4.18
CA MET A 127 -1.35 13.68 -3.53
C MET A 127 -0.25 14.71 -3.24
N ALA A 128 0.97 14.25 -2.95
CA ALA A 128 2.14 15.11 -2.73
C ALA A 128 2.79 15.61 -4.04
N GLY A 129 2.21 15.32 -5.21
CA GLY A 129 2.60 15.90 -6.50
C GLY A 129 3.52 15.05 -7.36
N ALA A 130 3.63 13.74 -7.11
CA ALA A 130 4.34 12.84 -8.02
C ALA A 130 3.74 12.87 -9.43
N ALA A 131 4.59 12.93 -10.46
CA ALA A 131 4.15 12.96 -11.85
C ALA A 131 3.47 11.64 -12.25
N GLU A 132 4.12 10.52 -11.94
CA GLU A 132 3.64 9.18 -12.19
C GLU A 132 3.82 8.33 -10.93
N VAL A 133 2.81 7.51 -10.60
CA VAL A 133 2.92 6.55 -9.50
C VAL A 133 2.35 5.21 -9.96
N ILE A 134 3.14 4.15 -9.76
CA ILE A 134 2.75 2.76 -9.99
C ILE A 134 2.63 2.07 -8.63
N ALA A 135 1.43 1.60 -8.30
CA ALA A 135 1.19 0.74 -7.14
C ALA A 135 1.41 -0.72 -7.56
N CYS A 136 2.36 -1.40 -6.93
CA CYS A 136 2.75 -2.76 -7.25
C CYS A 136 2.49 -3.68 -6.06
N ASP A 137 1.76 -4.79 -6.29
CA ASP A 137 1.51 -5.82 -5.30
C ASP A 137 1.23 -7.16 -5.98
N ASN A 138 1.75 -8.25 -5.44
CA ASN A 138 1.51 -9.59 -5.98
C ASN A 138 0.15 -10.19 -5.56
N ASP A 139 -0.56 -9.59 -4.60
CA ASP A 139 -1.93 -9.94 -4.26
C ASP A 139 -2.92 -9.12 -5.11
N GLN A 140 -3.64 -9.80 -6.01
CA GLN A 140 -4.66 -9.19 -6.85
C GLN A 140 -5.79 -8.53 -6.04
N ASP A 141 -6.11 -9.03 -4.85
CA ASP A 141 -7.12 -8.41 -3.97
C ASP A 141 -6.60 -7.09 -3.39
N ALA A 142 -5.28 -6.99 -3.13
CA ALA A 142 -4.62 -5.73 -2.75
C ALA A 142 -4.74 -4.69 -3.87
N LEU A 143 -4.43 -5.06 -5.11
CA LEU A 143 -4.54 -4.15 -6.25
C LEU A 143 -5.97 -3.66 -6.49
N ILE A 144 -6.97 -4.52 -6.34
CA ILE A 144 -8.38 -4.14 -6.45
C ILE A 144 -8.76 -3.14 -5.35
N ASN A 145 -8.32 -3.36 -4.11
CA ASN A 145 -8.58 -2.45 -3.00
C ASN A 145 -7.82 -1.11 -3.19
N ALA A 146 -6.55 -1.16 -3.61
CA ALA A 146 -5.77 0.04 -3.92
C ALA A 146 -6.40 0.87 -5.04
N GLN A 147 -7.00 0.24 -6.07
CA GLN A 147 -7.77 0.93 -7.12
C GLN A 147 -8.99 1.64 -6.55
N ALA A 148 -9.77 0.98 -5.67
CA ALA A 148 -10.90 1.60 -4.99
C ALA A 148 -10.44 2.78 -4.13
N ASN A 149 -9.36 2.62 -3.36
CA ASN A 149 -8.80 3.65 -2.50
C ASN A 149 -8.24 4.84 -3.29
N ALA A 150 -7.61 4.61 -4.45
CA ALA A 150 -7.17 5.67 -5.34
C ALA A 150 -8.39 6.49 -5.87
N ALA A 151 -9.46 5.80 -6.27
CA ALA A 151 -10.69 6.45 -6.72
C ALA A 151 -11.37 7.26 -5.60
N LEU A 152 -11.43 6.74 -4.37
CA LEU A 152 -11.94 7.45 -3.19
C LEU A 152 -11.19 8.77 -2.94
N ASN A 153 -9.90 8.81 -3.21
CA ASN A 153 -9.05 9.98 -3.00
C ASN A 153 -8.84 10.81 -4.28
N HIS A 154 -9.59 10.52 -5.34
CA HIS A 154 -9.55 11.24 -6.61
C HIS A 154 -8.15 11.31 -7.25
N VAL A 155 -7.30 10.32 -7.02
CA VAL A 155 -5.98 10.22 -7.64
C VAL A 155 -5.96 9.14 -8.73
N SER A 156 -5.11 9.35 -9.74
CA SER A 156 -4.87 8.39 -10.81
C SER A 156 -3.53 7.70 -10.58
N LEU A 157 -3.54 6.37 -10.50
CA LEU A 157 -2.38 5.51 -10.34
C LEU A 157 -2.32 4.51 -11.50
N ALA A 158 -1.11 4.04 -11.83
CA ALA A 158 -0.92 2.80 -12.57
C ALA A 158 -0.79 1.62 -11.59
N PHE A 159 -1.04 0.40 -12.07
CA PHE A 159 -1.01 -0.80 -11.24
C PHE A 159 -0.19 -1.90 -11.91
N CYS A 160 0.57 -2.65 -11.10
CA CYS A 160 1.42 -3.74 -11.55
C CYS A 160 1.27 -4.92 -10.58
N ASP A 161 1.18 -6.14 -11.10
CA ASP A 161 0.96 -7.35 -10.31
C ASP A 161 2.24 -8.11 -9.96
N ASP A 162 3.38 -7.69 -10.52
CA ASP A 162 4.67 -8.31 -10.23
C ASP A 162 5.79 -7.27 -10.38
N VAL A 163 6.66 -7.16 -9.39
CA VAL A 163 7.83 -6.27 -9.43
C VAL A 163 8.73 -6.56 -10.64
N ALA A 164 8.77 -7.80 -11.13
CA ALA A 164 9.53 -8.18 -12.32
C ALA A 164 8.97 -7.58 -13.62
N ASN A 165 7.75 -7.09 -13.60
CA ASN A 165 7.08 -6.41 -14.72
C ASN A 165 7.23 -4.88 -14.66
N LEU A 166 7.88 -4.33 -13.63
CA LEU A 166 8.19 -2.91 -13.55
C LEU A 166 9.33 -2.57 -14.52
N ASP A 167 9.19 -1.44 -15.21
CA ASP A 167 10.30 -0.86 -15.96
C ASP A 167 11.41 -0.38 -15.01
N SER A 168 12.57 -0.04 -15.55
CA SER A 168 13.63 0.70 -14.85
C SER A 168 13.39 2.22 -14.87
N ASP A 169 14.32 2.96 -14.28
CA ASP A 169 14.38 4.42 -14.27
C ASP A 169 13.28 5.11 -13.42
N PHE A 170 12.90 4.49 -12.31
CA PHE A 170 12.15 5.21 -11.28
C PHE A 170 13.08 6.19 -10.56
N ASP A 171 12.57 7.38 -10.27
CA ASP A 171 13.27 8.32 -9.38
C ASP A 171 13.31 7.80 -7.95
N LEU A 172 12.24 7.09 -7.54
CA LEU A 172 12.09 6.62 -6.17
C LEU A 172 11.20 5.36 -6.13
N ILE A 173 11.64 4.35 -5.36
CA ILE A 173 10.79 3.25 -4.91
C ILE A 173 10.46 3.45 -3.43
N LEU A 174 9.18 3.27 -3.11
CA LEU A 174 8.64 3.22 -1.77
C LEU A 174 8.36 1.77 -1.38
N MET A 175 8.66 1.42 -0.14
CA MET A 175 8.34 0.12 0.45
C MET A 175 7.93 0.35 1.91
N ALA A 176 6.75 -0.12 2.32
CA ALA A 176 6.28 0.04 3.70
C ALA A 176 5.74 -1.28 4.24
N ASP A 177 6.23 -1.72 5.41
CA ASP A 177 5.86 -3.00 6.05
C ASP A 177 6.03 -4.23 5.12
N VAL A 178 7.05 -4.23 4.25
CA VAL A 178 7.31 -5.33 3.31
C VAL A 178 8.31 -6.33 3.89
N LEU A 179 9.22 -5.88 4.76
CA LEU A 179 10.32 -6.70 5.26
C LEU A 179 9.96 -7.56 6.49
N TYR A 180 8.67 -7.65 6.83
CA TYR A 180 8.19 -8.52 7.91
C TYR A 180 8.46 -10.01 7.63
N ASP A 181 8.57 -10.41 6.37
CA ASP A 181 8.98 -11.74 5.93
C ASP A 181 10.35 -11.68 5.29
N LYS A 182 11.26 -12.55 5.74
CA LYS A 182 12.63 -12.64 5.21
C LYS A 182 12.68 -13.03 3.73
N SER A 183 11.67 -13.72 3.22
CA SER A 183 11.55 -14.03 1.80
C SER A 183 11.42 -12.77 0.91
N ASN A 184 11.05 -11.63 1.50
CA ASN A 184 10.93 -10.36 0.80
C ASN A 184 12.24 -9.55 0.75
N TYR A 185 13.28 -9.93 1.49
CA TYR A 185 14.56 -9.20 1.45
C TYR A 185 15.20 -9.08 0.04
N PRO A 186 15.08 -10.06 -0.87
CA PRO A 186 15.56 -9.90 -2.24
C PRO A 186 14.94 -8.72 -3.00
N LEU A 187 13.75 -8.24 -2.59
CA LEU A 187 13.12 -7.05 -3.18
C LEU A 187 13.97 -5.79 -3.03
N LEU A 188 14.82 -5.70 -1.98
CA LEU A 188 15.75 -4.58 -1.81
C LEU A 188 16.74 -4.49 -2.97
N SER A 189 17.34 -5.64 -3.37
CA SER A 189 18.26 -5.70 -4.51
C SER A 189 17.53 -5.41 -5.82
N THR A 190 16.32 -5.91 -5.98
CA THR A 190 15.47 -5.61 -7.15
C THR A 190 15.16 -4.11 -7.20
N ALA A 191 14.75 -3.49 -6.10
CA ALA A 191 14.48 -2.05 -6.03
C ALA A 191 15.72 -1.22 -6.41
N LYS A 192 16.92 -1.61 -5.95
CA LYS A 192 18.21 -0.96 -6.31
C LYS A 192 18.49 -1.02 -7.82
N SER A 193 18.02 -2.04 -8.52
CA SER A 193 18.19 -2.15 -9.97
C SER A 193 17.16 -1.35 -10.79
N LEU A 194 16.06 -0.93 -10.16
CA LEU A 194 14.93 -0.28 -10.83
C LEU A 194 14.87 1.24 -10.58
N ALA A 195 15.49 1.74 -9.52
CA ALA A 195 15.34 3.14 -9.10
C ALA A 195 16.64 3.81 -8.68
N HIS A 196 16.67 5.14 -8.82
CA HIS A 196 17.78 5.97 -8.35
C HIS A 196 17.83 6.10 -6.82
N SER A 197 16.68 5.98 -6.15
CA SER A 197 16.58 6.04 -4.69
C SER A 197 15.48 5.13 -4.18
N ILE A 198 15.65 4.66 -2.93
CA ILE A 198 14.68 3.79 -2.27
C ILE A 198 14.40 4.36 -0.88
N ILE A 199 13.14 4.37 -0.48
CA ILE A 199 12.73 4.62 0.90
C ILE A 199 11.98 3.39 1.40
N VAL A 200 12.49 2.81 2.48
CA VAL A 200 11.83 1.74 3.22
C VAL A 200 11.36 2.29 4.55
N ALA A 201 10.08 2.16 4.86
CA ALA A 201 9.51 2.43 6.17
C ALA A 201 9.11 1.10 6.83
N ASP A 202 9.65 0.80 8.00
CA ASP A 202 9.38 -0.48 8.67
C ASP A 202 9.45 -0.34 10.19
N SER A 203 8.47 -0.95 10.89
CA SER A 203 8.38 -0.95 12.34
C SER A 203 9.04 -2.18 12.98
N ARG A 204 9.21 -3.26 12.23
CA ARG A 204 9.76 -4.54 12.70
C ARG A 204 11.25 -4.67 12.46
N VAL A 205 11.77 -3.98 11.43
CA VAL A 205 13.18 -4.02 11.04
C VAL A 205 13.95 -2.91 11.73
N ARG A 206 14.97 -3.28 12.51
CA ARG A 206 15.84 -2.32 13.22
C ARG A 206 17.05 -1.88 12.40
N SER A 207 17.51 -2.74 11.51
CA SER A 207 18.60 -2.49 10.56
C SER A 207 18.41 -3.36 9.32
N ILE A 208 18.84 -2.85 8.17
CA ILE A 208 18.93 -3.61 6.92
C ILE A 208 20.39 -4.01 6.77
N ASP A 209 20.64 -5.30 6.49
CA ASP A 209 22.00 -5.84 6.29
C ASP A 209 22.51 -5.53 4.87
N ASP A 210 22.49 -4.25 4.54
CA ASP A 210 23.05 -3.65 3.32
C ASP A 210 23.49 -2.23 3.70
N PRO A 211 24.79 -1.89 3.61
CA PRO A 211 25.34 -0.63 4.08
C PRO A 211 24.83 0.61 3.31
N ASP A 212 24.23 0.41 2.15
CA ASP A 212 23.63 1.51 1.38
C ASP A 212 22.34 2.04 2.05
N PHE A 213 21.67 1.21 2.87
CA PHE A 213 20.47 1.62 3.59
C PHE A 213 20.81 2.26 4.92
N VAL A 214 20.62 3.56 5.01
CA VAL A 214 20.83 4.33 6.24
C VAL A 214 19.52 4.84 6.82
N VAL A 215 19.38 4.77 8.15
CA VAL A 215 18.23 5.39 8.83
C VAL A 215 18.36 6.90 8.74
N PHE A 216 17.33 7.59 8.22
CA PHE A 216 17.33 9.04 8.08
C PHE A 216 16.17 9.73 8.82
N HIS A 217 15.14 8.97 9.21
CA HIS A 217 13.98 9.48 9.92
C HIS A 217 13.36 8.39 10.80
N THR A 218 12.66 8.79 11.85
CA THR A 218 11.82 7.92 12.69
C THR A 218 10.50 8.60 12.96
N SER A 219 9.43 7.81 13.07
CA SER A 219 8.08 8.32 13.36
C SER A 219 7.31 7.28 14.17
N GLU A 220 6.23 7.69 14.82
CA GLU A 220 5.33 6.78 15.49
C GLU A 220 4.03 6.61 14.71
N ALA A 221 3.62 5.36 14.51
CA ALA A 221 2.30 5.01 14.00
C ALA A 221 1.94 3.58 14.39
N LEU A 222 0.65 3.34 14.59
CA LEU A 222 0.08 2.00 14.73
C LEU A 222 -0.79 1.72 13.52
N THR A 223 -1.01 0.45 13.26
CA THR A 223 -1.93 -0.02 12.22
C THR A 223 -3.34 0.51 12.45
N TYR A 224 -4.03 0.86 11.35
CA TYR A 224 -5.40 1.34 11.41
C TYR A 224 -6.33 0.52 10.48
N PRO A 225 -7.52 0.08 10.95
CA PRO A 225 -7.92 0.14 12.35
C PRO A 225 -7.00 -0.73 13.23
N ASN A 226 -6.79 -0.30 14.49
CA ASN A 226 -6.02 -1.09 15.44
C ASN A 226 -6.93 -2.15 16.05
N LEU A 227 -6.73 -3.41 15.66
CA LEU A 227 -7.45 -4.57 16.17
C LEU A 227 -6.62 -5.35 17.19
N GLY A 228 -5.79 -4.67 17.96
CA GLY A 228 -4.96 -5.26 19.02
C GLY A 228 -3.49 -5.43 18.65
N GLU A 229 -2.97 -4.61 17.72
CA GLU A 229 -1.54 -4.55 17.46
C GLU A 229 -0.80 -4.09 18.73
N PHE A 230 0.32 -4.72 19.03
CA PHE A 230 1.15 -4.39 20.18
C PHE A 230 1.87 -3.05 20.00
N ASP A 231 1.99 -2.27 21.08
CA ASP A 231 2.66 -0.96 21.08
C ASP A 231 4.14 -1.02 20.67
N GLU A 232 4.78 -2.20 20.75
CA GLU A 232 6.18 -2.39 20.34
C GLU A 232 6.41 -2.16 18.84
N PHE A 233 5.37 -2.22 18.02
CA PHE A 233 5.44 -1.95 16.57
C PHE A 233 5.12 -0.51 16.20
N ARG A 234 5.00 0.40 17.16
CA ARG A 234 4.71 1.81 16.88
C ARG A 234 5.90 2.58 16.29
N ASP A 235 7.13 2.16 16.61
CA ASP A 235 8.35 2.88 16.23
C ASP A 235 8.74 2.53 14.79
N VAL A 236 8.36 3.37 13.84
CA VAL A 236 8.69 3.20 12.41
C VAL A 236 10.03 3.85 12.09
N ARG A 237 10.94 3.07 11.50
CA ARG A 237 12.21 3.56 10.95
C ARG A 237 12.12 3.74 9.46
N PHE A 238 12.70 4.84 9.00
CA PHE A 238 12.82 5.13 7.58
C PHE A 238 14.26 4.96 7.15
N PHE A 239 14.47 4.03 6.25
CA PHE A 239 15.76 3.77 5.63
C PHE A 239 15.78 4.37 4.23
N ARG A 240 16.94 4.89 3.81
CA ARG A 240 17.15 5.36 2.44
C ARG A 240 18.39 4.72 1.87
N ALA A 241 18.32 4.30 0.59
CA ALA A 241 19.44 4.01 -0.29
C ALA A 241 19.37 4.90 -1.53
N SER A 242 20.55 5.28 -2.09
CA SER A 242 20.68 6.15 -3.29
C SER A 242 21.85 5.67 -4.14
#